data_33934a599d7973896c20c7ed791bc25b
#
_entry.id   33934a599d7973896c20c7ed791bc25b
#
_cell.length_a   1.000
_cell.length_b   1.000
_cell.length_c   1.000
_cell.angle_alpha   90.00
_cell.angle_beta   90.00
_cell.angle_gamma   90.00
#
_symmetry.space_group_name_H-M   'P 1'
#
loop_
_entity.id
_entity.type
_entity.pdbx_description
1 polymer ?
#
loop_
_entity_poly.entity_id
_entity_poly.type
_entity_poly.pdbx_seq_one_letter_code
_entity_poly.pdbx_strand_id
1 'polypeptide(L)'
;LGGMQNLMWGLSNSLSKHFMIKVFADFHKDHKNYDNSVSFSVERIGGFKLFKKYRKAYLVNEFIKKNKNIEGVIADHWKSIELIKTNKKKICLIHSKEINHDKGTNLNKRVLKVLNNVDHIVSNSKYTKDLAITLGVISNKISVINPGIDPVKNLDETSLKDAEKLLKGKKTRLITVSRYDKRKNHEKVIMALRNLKQIYPDIVYICV
;
A
#
# COMPACT_ATOMS: atom_id res chain seq x y z
N LEU A 1 -7.99 1.96 6.75
CA LEU A 1 -6.90 2.25 5.81
C LEU A 1 -6.55 0.99 5.03
N GLY A 2 -6.16 1.11 3.76
CA GLY A 2 -5.68 -0.02 2.95
C GLY A 2 -4.17 -0.22 3.12
N GLY A 3 -3.67 -1.41 2.72
CA GLY A 3 -2.24 -1.75 2.87
C GLY A 3 -1.27 -0.76 2.24
N MET A 4 -1.60 -0.20 1.06
CA MET A 4 -0.76 0.81 0.41
C MET A 4 -0.68 2.12 1.21
N GLN A 5 -1.80 2.57 1.77
CA GLN A 5 -1.82 3.79 2.59
C GLN A 5 -0.98 3.61 3.86
N ASN A 6 -1.10 2.47 4.52
CA ASN A 6 -0.29 2.16 5.71
C ASN A 6 1.21 2.09 5.35
N LEU A 7 1.55 1.45 4.24
CA LEU A 7 2.94 1.39 3.75
C LEU A 7 3.50 2.80 3.49
N MET A 8 2.76 3.64 2.77
CA MET A 8 3.22 4.99 2.46
C MET A 8 3.33 5.86 3.72
N TRP A 9 2.42 5.69 4.67
CA TRP A 9 2.51 6.39 5.95
C TRP A 9 3.74 5.96 6.75
N GLY A 10 3.97 4.65 6.92
CA GLY A 10 5.14 4.11 7.60
C GLY A 10 6.46 4.51 6.93
N LEU A 11 6.50 4.46 5.59
CA LEU A 11 7.65 4.92 4.80
C LEU A 11 7.92 6.41 5.02
N SER A 12 6.88 7.26 4.93
CA SER A 12 7.03 8.70 5.15
C SER A 12 7.50 9.03 6.56
N ASN A 13 6.96 8.34 7.58
CA ASN A 13 7.40 8.46 8.96
C ASN A 13 8.88 8.07 9.16
N SER A 14 9.31 6.98 8.53
CA SER A 14 10.71 6.54 8.64
C SER A 14 11.65 7.50 7.93
N LEU A 15 11.29 7.93 6.73
CA LEU A 15 12.09 8.87 5.95
C LEU A 15 12.15 10.28 6.56
N SER A 16 11.08 10.73 7.25
CA SER A 16 11.05 12.05 7.87
C SER A 16 12.08 12.24 9.00
N LYS A 17 12.66 11.14 9.51
CA LYS A 17 13.77 11.18 10.47
C LYS A 17 15.10 11.63 9.83
N HIS A 18 15.22 11.54 8.52
CA HIS A 18 16.47 11.80 7.77
C HIS A 18 16.30 12.86 6.69
N PHE A 19 15.07 13.09 6.21
CA PHE A 19 14.76 13.97 5.10
C PHE A 19 13.58 14.88 5.42
N MET A 20 13.53 16.06 4.82
CA MET A 20 12.30 16.86 4.78
C MET A 20 11.31 16.24 3.82
N ILE A 21 10.19 15.76 4.34
CA ILE A 21 9.15 15.07 3.57
C ILE A 21 7.94 15.98 3.37
N LYS A 22 7.47 16.04 2.12
CA LYS A 22 6.17 16.60 1.73
C LYS A 22 5.34 15.51 1.08
N VAL A 23 4.20 15.21 1.63
CA VAL A 23 3.26 14.19 1.10
C VAL A 23 2.09 14.87 0.40
N PHE A 24 1.76 14.44 -0.81
CA PHE A 24 0.58 14.84 -1.56
C PHE A 24 -0.42 13.68 -1.58
N ALA A 25 -1.50 13.80 -0.84
CA ALA A 25 -2.46 12.73 -0.66
C ALA A 25 -3.88 13.16 -1.05
N ASP A 26 -4.73 12.18 -1.37
CA ASP A 26 -6.13 12.46 -1.62
C ASP A 26 -6.83 12.94 -0.34
N PHE A 27 -7.77 13.87 -0.50
CA PHE A 27 -8.60 14.33 0.60
C PHE A 27 -9.47 13.18 1.14
N HIS A 28 -9.53 13.08 2.46
CA HIS A 28 -10.44 12.20 3.21
C HIS A 28 -11.06 13.00 4.37
N LYS A 29 -12.33 12.80 4.67
CA LYS A 29 -13.05 13.58 5.70
C LYS A 29 -12.36 13.56 7.07
N ASP A 30 -11.79 12.43 7.47
CA ASP A 30 -11.15 12.21 8.77
C ASP A 30 -9.63 12.45 8.75
N HIS A 31 -9.13 13.20 7.76
CA HIS A 31 -7.68 13.38 7.58
C HIS A 31 -7.00 14.16 8.70
N LYS A 32 -7.71 15.09 9.37
CA LYS A 32 -7.11 16.01 10.35
C LYS A 32 -6.40 15.29 11.50
N ASN A 33 -7.06 14.30 12.11
CA ASN A 33 -6.47 13.54 13.21
C ASN A 33 -5.18 12.82 12.78
N TYR A 34 -5.16 12.37 11.54
CA TYR A 34 -4.00 11.71 10.95
C TYR A 34 -2.87 12.69 10.63
N ASP A 35 -3.20 13.80 9.99
CA ASP A 35 -2.21 14.79 9.57
C ASP A 35 -1.56 15.49 10.77
N ASN A 36 -2.30 15.65 11.87
CA ASN A 36 -1.78 16.21 13.12
C ASN A 36 -0.86 15.25 13.91
N SER A 37 -0.86 13.96 13.57
CA SER A 37 -0.06 12.92 14.27
C SER A 37 1.30 12.67 13.62
N VAL A 38 1.61 13.31 12.50
CA VAL A 38 2.87 13.09 11.76
C VAL A 38 3.80 14.28 11.84
N SER A 39 5.12 14.02 11.74
CA SER A 39 6.17 15.04 11.78
C SER A 39 6.47 15.69 10.42
N PHE A 40 5.80 15.28 9.37
CA PHE A 40 6.01 15.77 8.00
C PHE A 40 4.79 16.50 7.45
N SER A 41 5.01 17.32 6.44
CA SER A 41 3.93 18.10 5.82
C SER A 41 3.07 17.24 4.90
N VAL A 42 1.74 17.34 5.06
CA VAL A 42 0.76 16.64 4.21
C VAL A 42 -0.13 17.67 3.51
N GLU A 43 -0.21 17.57 2.19
CA GLU A 43 -1.12 18.37 1.37
C GLU A 43 -2.25 17.51 0.84
N ARG A 44 -3.49 17.82 1.24
CA ARG A 44 -4.69 17.07 0.86
C ARG A 44 -5.36 17.65 -0.37
N ILE A 45 -5.52 16.80 -1.38
CA ILE A 45 -6.05 17.21 -2.69
C ILE A 45 -7.47 16.71 -2.84
N GLY A 46 -8.40 17.64 -2.75
CA GLY A 46 -9.83 17.41 -2.93
C GLY A 46 -10.30 17.68 -4.36
N GLY A 47 -11.64 17.78 -4.49
CA GLY A 47 -12.35 18.18 -5.71
C GLY A 47 -12.78 17.03 -6.60
N PHE A 48 -13.24 17.35 -7.79
CA PHE A 48 -13.92 16.42 -8.67
C PHE A 48 -13.02 15.23 -9.05
N LYS A 49 -13.54 14.01 -8.93
CA LYS A 49 -12.79 12.75 -9.08
C LYS A 49 -12.06 12.63 -10.41
N LEU A 50 -12.70 13.05 -11.51
CA LEU A 50 -12.13 12.98 -12.87
C LEU A 50 -10.86 13.81 -13.04
N PHE A 51 -10.76 14.97 -12.39
CA PHE A 51 -9.64 15.89 -12.50
C PHE A 51 -8.61 15.76 -11.37
N LYS A 52 -8.89 14.94 -10.37
CA LYS A 52 -8.02 14.80 -9.18
C LYS A 52 -6.58 14.43 -9.53
N LYS A 53 -6.39 13.51 -10.46
CA LYS A 53 -5.06 13.09 -10.94
C LYS A 53 -4.28 14.27 -11.53
N TYR A 54 -4.90 15.04 -12.39
CA TYR A 54 -4.26 16.18 -13.05
C TYR A 54 -3.95 17.30 -12.05
N ARG A 55 -4.87 17.58 -11.13
CA ARG A 55 -4.66 18.57 -10.08
C ARG A 55 -3.51 18.16 -9.17
N LYS A 56 -3.46 16.89 -8.74
CA LYS A 56 -2.34 16.36 -7.94
C LYS A 56 -1.02 16.54 -8.68
N ALA A 57 -0.96 16.13 -9.93
CA ALA A 57 0.26 16.27 -10.73
C ALA A 57 0.67 17.75 -10.91
N TYR A 58 -0.29 18.64 -11.14
CA TYR A 58 -0.03 20.07 -11.22
C TYR A 58 0.60 20.62 -9.93
N LEU A 59 -0.02 20.35 -8.78
CA LEU A 59 0.49 20.81 -7.47
C LEU A 59 1.88 20.26 -7.16
N VAL A 60 2.12 18.98 -7.44
CA VAL A 60 3.45 18.37 -7.25
C VAL A 60 4.48 19.01 -8.18
N ASN A 61 4.16 19.21 -9.45
CA ASN A 61 5.07 19.85 -10.41
C ASN A 61 5.40 21.29 -10.02
N GLU A 62 4.41 22.09 -9.60
CA GLU A 62 4.62 23.45 -9.12
C GLU A 62 5.45 23.47 -7.82
N PHE A 63 5.21 22.52 -6.91
CA PHE A 63 6.04 22.41 -5.71
C PHE A 63 7.49 22.08 -6.05
N ILE A 64 7.74 21.13 -6.93
CA ILE A 64 9.09 20.77 -7.38
C ILE A 64 9.79 21.97 -8.04
N LYS A 65 9.06 22.72 -8.90
CA LYS A 65 9.61 23.90 -9.58
C LYS A 65 10.03 25.01 -8.62
N LYS A 66 9.25 25.21 -7.55
CA LYS A 66 9.50 26.25 -6.54
C LYS A 66 10.59 25.86 -5.53
N ASN A 67 10.85 24.57 -5.35
CA ASN A 67 11.77 24.06 -4.33
C ASN A 67 12.96 23.34 -4.96
N LYS A 68 14.06 24.06 -5.15
CA LYS A 68 15.27 23.52 -5.80
C LYS A 68 15.95 22.38 -5.01
N ASN A 69 15.74 22.32 -3.70
CA ASN A 69 16.37 21.36 -2.78
C ASN A 69 15.70 19.99 -2.76
N ILE A 70 14.70 19.75 -3.63
CA ILE A 70 14.09 18.42 -3.76
C ILE A 70 15.10 17.47 -4.40
N GLU A 71 15.36 16.36 -3.74
CA GLU A 71 16.27 15.31 -4.21
C GLU A 71 15.56 14.29 -5.09
N GLY A 72 14.30 13.96 -4.77
CA GLY A 72 13.54 12.99 -5.52
C GLY A 72 12.06 12.98 -5.23
N VAL A 73 11.35 12.16 -5.99
CA VAL A 73 9.91 11.92 -5.87
C VAL A 73 9.67 10.42 -5.73
N ILE A 74 8.94 10.04 -4.70
CA ILE A 74 8.50 8.66 -4.47
C ILE A 74 7.00 8.58 -4.71
N ALA A 75 6.58 7.63 -5.53
CA ALA A 75 5.16 7.40 -5.81
C ALA A 75 4.74 5.98 -5.39
N ASP A 76 3.57 5.90 -4.79
CA ASP A 76 2.92 4.66 -4.36
C ASP A 76 2.36 3.81 -5.50
N HIS A 77 2.28 4.40 -6.70
CA HIS A 77 1.60 3.81 -7.84
C HIS A 77 2.06 4.47 -9.15
N TRP A 78 2.18 3.70 -10.23
CA TRP A 78 2.60 4.23 -11.53
C TRP A 78 1.74 5.41 -12.04
N LYS A 79 0.42 5.43 -11.73
CA LYS A 79 -0.45 6.57 -12.10
C LYS A 79 -0.12 7.84 -11.33
N SER A 80 0.44 7.73 -10.14
CA SER A 80 0.82 8.88 -9.31
C SER A 80 2.02 9.62 -9.88
N ILE A 81 2.95 8.89 -10.54
CA ILE A 81 4.18 9.47 -11.10
C ILE A 81 4.08 9.79 -12.60
N GLU A 82 3.07 9.26 -13.29
CA GLU A 82 2.94 9.34 -14.74
C GLU A 82 2.98 10.77 -15.30
N LEU A 83 2.41 11.73 -14.59
CA LEU A 83 2.32 13.13 -15.02
C LEU A 83 3.33 14.04 -14.31
N ILE A 84 4.25 13.47 -13.53
CA ILE A 84 5.27 14.24 -12.84
C ILE A 84 6.41 14.56 -13.80
N LYS A 85 6.65 15.86 -13.98
CA LYS A 85 7.69 16.41 -14.86
C LYS A 85 8.83 16.93 -14.00
N THR A 86 9.92 16.19 -13.92
CA THR A 86 11.10 16.58 -13.16
C THR A 86 12.35 15.89 -13.69
N ASN A 87 13.49 16.53 -13.52
CA ASN A 87 14.82 15.96 -13.70
C ASN A 87 15.38 15.34 -12.40
N LYS A 88 14.63 15.44 -11.30
CA LYS A 88 14.98 14.82 -10.03
C LYS A 88 14.69 13.32 -10.05
N LYS A 89 15.32 12.55 -9.16
CA LYS A 89 15.13 11.10 -9.09
C LYS A 89 13.67 10.74 -8.89
N LYS A 90 13.17 9.81 -9.71
CA LYS A 90 11.82 9.27 -9.65
C LYS A 90 11.85 7.81 -9.21
N ILE A 91 11.21 7.52 -8.09
CA ILE A 91 11.08 6.16 -7.55
C ILE A 91 9.60 5.78 -7.57
N CYS A 92 9.28 4.62 -8.11
CA CYS A 92 7.91 4.10 -8.14
C CYS A 92 7.82 2.79 -7.37
N LEU A 93 6.89 2.72 -6.41
CA LEU A 93 6.55 1.47 -5.73
C LEU A 93 5.54 0.69 -6.58
N ILE A 94 5.71 -0.64 -6.63
CA ILE A 94 4.77 -1.54 -7.32
C ILE A 94 4.32 -2.68 -6.39
N HIS A 95 3.01 -3.06 -6.53
CA HIS A 95 2.31 -3.97 -5.60
C HIS A 95 1.61 -5.14 -6.29
N SER A 96 1.88 -5.41 -7.55
CA SER A 96 1.37 -6.45 -8.44
C SER A 96 0.05 -6.13 -9.16
N LYS A 97 -1.07 -5.92 -8.47
CA LYS A 97 -2.39 -5.80 -9.10
C LYS A 97 -2.48 -4.65 -10.11
N GLU A 98 -1.87 -3.51 -9.80
CA GLU A 98 -1.95 -2.28 -10.60
C GLU A 98 -1.07 -2.33 -11.87
N ILE A 99 -0.14 -3.29 -11.94
CA ILE A 99 0.69 -3.51 -13.13
C ILE A 99 0.25 -4.74 -13.94
N ASN A 100 -0.54 -5.64 -13.35
CA ASN A 100 -0.96 -6.89 -13.96
C ASN A 100 -2.06 -6.65 -15.01
N HIS A 101 -1.64 -6.37 -16.22
CA HIS A 101 -2.49 -6.16 -17.39
C HIS A 101 -1.99 -7.02 -18.54
N ASP A 102 -2.92 -7.54 -19.36
CA ASP A 102 -2.56 -8.39 -20.49
C ASP A 102 -1.58 -7.69 -21.43
N LYS A 103 -0.54 -8.42 -21.83
CA LYS A 103 0.50 -7.91 -22.72
C LYS A 103 -0.08 -7.34 -24.02
N GLY A 104 0.47 -6.23 -24.46
CA GLY A 104 0.07 -5.57 -25.70
C GLY A 104 -1.16 -4.67 -25.59
N THR A 105 -1.91 -4.72 -24.49
CA THR A 105 -3.03 -3.80 -24.26
C THR A 105 -2.55 -2.35 -24.09
N ASN A 106 -3.41 -1.40 -24.36
CA ASN A 106 -3.08 0.03 -24.19
C ASN A 106 -2.69 0.35 -22.75
N LEU A 107 -3.28 -0.35 -21.78
CA LEU A 107 -2.97 -0.15 -20.36
C LEU A 107 -1.59 -0.73 -20.02
N ASN A 108 -1.26 -1.93 -20.52
CA ASN A 108 0.08 -2.51 -20.37
C ASN A 108 1.14 -1.59 -20.99
N LYS A 109 0.97 -1.16 -22.24
CA LYS A 109 1.90 -0.22 -22.91
C LYS A 109 2.11 1.06 -22.10
N ARG A 110 1.04 1.60 -21.51
CA ARG A 110 1.10 2.80 -20.68
C ARG A 110 1.85 2.56 -19.37
N VAL A 111 1.62 1.43 -18.68
CA VAL A 111 2.37 1.00 -17.50
C VAL A 111 3.86 0.90 -17.81
N LEU A 112 4.22 0.20 -18.89
CA LEU A 112 5.61 0.03 -19.32
C LEU A 112 6.29 1.36 -19.63
N LYS A 113 5.60 2.25 -20.37
CA LYS A 113 6.10 3.59 -20.66
C LYS A 113 6.44 4.36 -19.38
N VAL A 114 5.59 4.29 -18.35
CA VAL A 114 5.84 4.98 -17.09
C VAL A 114 6.96 4.32 -16.30
N LEU A 115 6.90 3.01 -16.09
CA LEU A 115 7.87 2.29 -15.26
C LEU A 115 9.27 2.27 -15.87
N ASN A 116 9.41 2.17 -17.20
CA ASN A 116 10.73 2.22 -17.84
C ASN A 116 11.31 3.66 -17.87
N ASN A 117 10.50 4.69 -17.61
CA ASN A 117 10.94 6.10 -17.53
C ASN A 117 11.20 6.60 -16.10
N VAL A 118 11.02 5.79 -15.07
CA VAL A 118 11.47 6.15 -13.71
C VAL A 118 12.93 5.71 -13.51
N ASP A 119 13.62 6.33 -12.57
CA ASP A 119 15.01 6.01 -12.26
C ASP A 119 15.12 4.68 -11.51
N HIS A 120 14.17 4.41 -10.60
CA HIS A 120 14.16 3.18 -9.81
C HIS A 120 12.75 2.72 -9.50
N ILE A 121 12.59 1.40 -9.38
CA ILE A 121 11.35 0.73 -9.04
C ILE A 121 11.58 -0.10 -7.78
N VAL A 122 10.72 0.06 -6.81
CA VAL A 122 10.70 -0.76 -5.60
C VAL A 122 9.51 -1.71 -5.67
N SER A 123 9.81 -2.99 -5.73
CA SER A 123 8.84 -4.07 -5.71
C SER A 123 8.63 -4.58 -4.28
N ASN A 124 7.40 -4.76 -3.87
CA ASN A 124 7.05 -5.25 -2.53
C ASN A 124 7.34 -6.75 -2.32
N SER A 125 7.69 -7.49 -3.36
CA SER A 125 8.01 -8.92 -3.29
C SER A 125 8.74 -9.40 -4.53
N LYS A 126 9.40 -10.56 -4.43
CA LYS A 126 9.99 -11.23 -5.59
C LYS A 126 8.94 -11.53 -6.67
N TYR A 127 7.76 -12.02 -6.26
CA TYR A 127 6.65 -12.26 -7.18
C TYR A 127 6.29 -11.02 -8.02
N THR A 128 6.18 -9.85 -7.38
CA THR A 128 5.86 -8.60 -8.07
C THR A 128 6.98 -8.16 -9.00
N LYS A 129 8.25 -8.38 -8.62
CA LYS A 129 9.40 -8.13 -9.49
C LYS A 129 9.35 -9.02 -10.73
N ASP A 130 9.17 -10.34 -10.54
CA ASP A 130 9.12 -11.31 -11.64
C ASP A 130 7.96 -11.01 -12.59
N LEU A 131 6.78 -10.64 -12.05
CA LEU A 131 5.64 -10.19 -12.82
C LEU A 131 5.98 -8.95 -13.66
N ALA A 132 6.61 -7.93 -13.06
CA ALA A 132 6.99 -6.71 -13.78
C ALA A 132 7.97 -7.01 -14.95
N ILE A 133 8.97 -7.86 -14.73
CA ILE A 133 9.91 -8.29 -15.77
C ILE A 133 9.18 -9.05 -16.87
N THR A 134 8.30 -9.98 -16.51
CA THR A 134 7.48 -10.74 -17.48
C THR A 134 6.63 -9.80 -18.34
N LEU A 135 6.15 -8.70 -17.79
CA LEU A 135 5.37 -7.69 -18.53
C LEU A 135 6.24 -6.78 -19.43
N GLY A 136 7.57 -6.76 -19.27
CA GLY A 136 8.50 -5.98 -20.08
C GLY A 136 9.15 -4.79 -19.37
N VAL A 137 9.11 -4.75 -18.04
CA VAL A 137 9.83 -3.73 -17.26
C VAL A 137 11.31 -4.10 -17.19
N ILE A 138 12.17 -3.09 -17.32
CA ILE A 138 13.64 -3.26 -17.32
C ILE A 138 14.12 -3.75 -15.94
N SER A 139 14.72 -4.93 -15.88
CA SER A 139 15.02 -5.66 -14.64
C SER A 139 16.04 -4.98 -13.73
N ASN A 140 17.06 -4.32 -14.30
CA ASN A 140 18.13 -3.66 -13.53
C ASN A 140 17.63 -2.41 -12.74
N LYS A 141 16.44 -1.91 -13.05
CA LYS A 141 15.79 -0.82 -12.31
C LYS A 141 14.98 -1.27 -11.11
N ILE A 142 14.82 -2.60 -10.91
CA ILE A 142 13.90 -3.13 -9.90
C ILE A 142 14.64 -3.73 -8.72
N SER A 143 14.47 -3.14 -7.54
CA SER A 143 14.85 -3.74 -6.26
C SER A 143 13.65 -4.34 -5.56
N VAL A 144 13.86 -5.42 -4.81
CA VAL A 144 12.83 -5.99 -3.92
C VAL A 144 13.07 -5.46 -2.52
N ILE A 145 12.07 -4.76 -1.97
CA ILE A 145 12.04 -4.34 -0.58
C ILE A 145 10.71 -4.79 -0.01
N ASN A 146 10.73 -5.81 0.82
CA ASN A 146 9.52 -6.30 1.48
C ASN A 146 8.99 -5.23 2.43
N PRO A 147 7.66 -5.03 2.49
CA PRO A 147 7.05 -4.12 3.45
C PRO A 147 7.45 -4.47 4.87
N GLY A 148 7.82 -3.46 5.65
CA GLY A 148 8.02 -3.60 7.08
C GLY A 148 6.69 -3.80 7.81
N ILE A 149 6.79 -4.23 9.06
CA ILE A 149 5.68 -4.28 10.01
C ILE A 149 5.89 -3.22 11.09
N ASP A 150 4.80 -2.63 11.54
CA ASP A 150 4.88 -1.72 12.69
C ASP A 150 5.20 -2.51 13.96
N PRO A 151 5.93 -1.92 14.92
CA PRO A 151 6.11 -2.51 16.23
C PRO A 151 4.75 -2.84 16.86
N VAL A 152 4.67 -4.01 17.50
CA VAL A 152 3.47 -4.38 18.25
C VAL A 152 3.28 -3.35 19.36
N LYS A 153 2.15 -2.64 19.33
CA LYS A 153 1.76 -1.76 20.43
C LYS A 153 1.34 -2.59 21.62
N ASN A 154 1.49 -2.04 22.81
CA ASN A 154 0.94 -2.66 24.02
C ASN A 154 -0.55 -2.94 23.79
N LEU A 155 -0.95 -4.17 24.05
CA LEU A 155 -2.34 -4.58 23.90
C LEU A 155 -3.15 -3.93 25.03
N ASP A 156 -4.32 -3.44 24.67
CA ASP A 156 -5.29 -2.98 25.65
C ASP A 156 -5.80 -4.18 26.47
N GLU A 157 -5.63 -4.13 27.78
CA GLU A 157 -6.00 -5.21 28.69
C GLU A 157 -7.49 -5.56 28.63
N THR A 158 -8.36 -4.55 28.41
CA THR A 158 -9.80 -4.76 28.30
C THR A 158 -10.11 -5.59 27.07
N SER A 159 -9.55 -5.21 25.91
CA SER A 159 -9.69 -5.96 24.66
C SER A 159 -9.14 -7.39 24.76
N LEU A 160 -8.07 -7.60 25.51
CA LEU A 160 -7.53 -8.94 25.78
C LEU A 160 -8.52 -9.80 26.59
N LYS A 161 -9.04 -9.26 27.68
CA LYS A 161 -10.03 -9.96 28.53
C LYS A 161 -11.30 -10.31 27.75
N ASP A 162 -11.77 -9.41 26.89
CA ASP A 162 -12.93 -9.68 26.02
C ASP A 162 -12.65 -10.79 25.00
N ALA A 163 -11.47 -10.78 24.39
CA ALA A 163 -11.05 -11.84 23.49
C ALA A 163 -10.90 -13.19 24.22
N GLU A 164 -10.33 -13.21 25.40
CA GLU A 164 -10.20 -14.43 26.22
C GLU A 164 -11.56 -14.98 26.63
N LYS A 165 -12.50 -14.12 27.02
CA LYS A 165 -13.87 -14.50 27.35
C LYS A 165 -14.58 -15.12 26.15
N LEU A 166 -14.45 -14.51 24.98
CA LEU A 166 -15.03 -15.01 23.72
C LEU A 166 -14.46 -16.37 23.33
N LEU A 167 -13.18 -16.61 23.61
CA LEU A 167 -12.44 -17.79 23.20
C LEU A 167 -12.32 -18.84 24.31
N LYS A 168 -13.01 -18.65 25.44
CA LYS A 168 -12.98 -19.58 26.57
C LYS A 168 -13.34 -21.00 26.14
N GLY A 169 -12.49 -21.98 26.49
CA GLY A 169 -12.68 -23.39 26.13
C GLY A 169 -12.34 -23.73 24.66
N LYS A 170 -11.93 -22.75 23.83
CA LYS A 170 -11.53 -22.99 22.44
C LYS A 170 -10.01 -23.12 22.34
N LYS A 171 -9.52 -24.35 22.16
CA LYS A 171 -8.08 -24.64 22.06
C LYS A 171 -7.55 -24.44 20.66
N THR A 172 -8.28 -24.92 19.66
CA THR A 172 -7.90 -24.78 18.24
C THR A 172 -8.52 -23.53 17.61
N ARG A 173 -7.69 -22.55 17.29
CA ARG A 173 -8.15 -21.24 16.83
C ARG A 173 -7.60 -20.95 15.44
N LEU A 174 -8.49 -20.73 14.48
CA LEU A 174 -8.15 -20.24 13.15
C LEU A 174 -8.55 -18.76 13.05
N ILE A 175 -7.70 -17.93 12.47
CA ILE A 175 -7.97 -16.52 12.28
C ILE A 175 -7.71 -16.08 10.85
N THR A 176 -8.60 -15.28 10.30
CA THR A 176 -8.36 -14.52 9.07
C THR A 176 -8.54 -13.03 9.35
N VAL A 177 -7.46 -12.29 9.17
CA VAL A 177 -7.47 -10.82 9.27
C VAL A 177 -7.52 -10.25 7.87
N SER A 178 -8.70 -9.86 7.41
CA SER A 178 -8.86 -9.29 6.07
C SER A 178 -10.25 -8.69 5.86
N ARG A 179 -10.36 -7.80 4.85
CA ARG A 179 -11.67 -7.37 4.38
C ARG A 179 -12.47 -8.58 3.88
N TYR A 180 -13.79 -8.57 4.10
CA TYR A 180 -14.68 -9.57 3.52
C TYR A 180 -14.72 -9.37 1.99
N ASP A 181 -13.94 -10.18 1.27
CA ASP A 181 -13.75 -10.13 -0.18
C ASP A 181 -13.63 -11.56 -0.70
N LYS A 182 -14.28 -11.88 -1.81
CA LYS A 182 -14.28 -13.21 -2.43
C LYS A 182 -12.88 -13.81 -2.59
N ARG A 183 -11.87 -12.97 -2.89
CA ARG A 183 -10.46 -13.39 -3.03
C ARG A 183 -9.81 -13.83 -1.72
N LYS A 184 -10.40 -13.48 -0.56
CA LYS A 184 -9.91 -13.88 0.77
C LYS A 184 -10.43 -15.25 1.19
N ASN A 185 -11.39 -15.77 0.44
CA ASN A 185 -11.78 -17.17 0.47
C ASN A 185 -12.34 -17.65 1.82
N HIS A 186 -12.98 -16.75 2.58
CA HIS A 186 -13.62 -17.06 3.87
C HIS A 186 -14.59 -18.24 3.76
N GLU A 187 -15.35 -18.28 2.67
CA GLU A 187 -16.33 -19.34 2.40
C GLU A 187 -15.68 -20.74 2.41
N LYS A 188 -14.54 -20.91 1.73
CA LYS A 188 -13.86 -22.22 1.72
C LYS A 188 -13.31 -22.62 3.09
N VAL A 189 -12.87 -21.64 3.89
CA VAL A 189 -12.46 -21.92 5.28
C VAL A 189 -13.67 -22.40 6.10
N ILE A 190 -14.82 -21.74 5.97
CA ILE A 190 -16.07 -22.13 6.65
C ILE A 190 -16.51 -23.53 6.22
N MET A 191 -16.44 -23.84 4.91
CA MET A 191 -16.76 -25.18 4.43
C MET A 191 -15.82 -26.25 4.99
N ALA A 192 -14.52 -25.96 5.08
CA ALA A 192 -13.52 -26.84 5.65
C ALA A 192 -13.74 -27.11 7.16
N LEU A 193 -14.32 -26.15 7.88
CA LEU A 193 -14.59 -26.30 9.33
C LEU A 193 -15.53 -27.48 9.62
N ARG A 194 -16.42 -27.83 8.69
CA ARG A 194 -17.32 -28.99 8.86
C ARG A 194 -16.51 -30.28 9.10
N ASN A 195 -15.47 -30.49 8.33
CA ASN A 195 -14.62 -31.67 8.44
C ASN A 195 -13.64 -31.52 9.61
N LEU A 196 -13.09 -30.34 9.83
CA LEU A 196 -12.16 -30.08 10.92
C LEU A 196 -12.80 -30.23 12.29
N LYS A 197 -14.09 -29.95 12.46
CA LYS A 197 -14.81 -30.18 13.72
C LYS A 197 -14.87 -31.65 14.16
N GLN A 198 -14.77 -32.58 13.22
CA GLN A 198 -14.72 -34.02 13.55
C GLN A 198 -13.39 -34.38 14.22
N ILE A 199 -12.31 -33.67 13.87
CA ILE A 199 -10.96 -33.92 14.42
C ILE A 199 -10.69 -33.01 15.62
N TYR A 200 -11.18 -31.78 15.56
CA TYR A 200 -11.00 -30.71 16.57
C TYR A 200 -12.36 -30.17 17.01
N PRO A 201 -13.06 -30.83 17.95
CA PRO A 201 -14.42 -30.45 18.35
C PRO A 201 -14.54 -29.02 18.90
N ASP A 202 -13.45 -28.51 19.47
CA ASP A 202 -13.33 -27.17 20.08
C ASP A 202 -12.82 -26.09 19.14
N ILE A 203 -12.69 -26.42 17.84
CA ILE A 203 -12.19 -25.45 16.84
C ILE A 203 -13.12 -24.26 16.70
N VAL A 204 -12.51 -23.07 16.60
CA VAL A 204 -13.18 -21.81 16.28
C VAL A 204 -12.49 -21.11 15.13
N TYR A 205 -13.27 -20.48 14.27
CA TYR A 205 -12.77 -19.61 13.21
C TYR A 205 -13.20 -18.17 13.45
N ILE A 206 -12.22 -17.28 13.44
CA ILE A 206 -12.37 -15.85 13.74
C ILE A 206 -12.10 -15.08 12.45
N CYS A 207 -13.04 -14.21 12.05
CA CYS A 207 -12.89 -13.29 10.94
C CYS A 207 -12.80 -11.86 11.50
N VAL A 208 -11.72 -11.15 11.17
CA VAL A 208 -11.45 -9.77 11.59
C VAL A 208 -11.24 -8.88 10.38
#